data_9c9fc88ca7cadd2a864953794586b0e4
#
_entry.id   9c9fc88ca7cadd2a864953794586b0e4
#
_cell.length_a   1.000
_cell.length_b   1.000
_cell.length_c   1.000
_cell.angle_alpha   90.00
_cell.angle_beta   90.00
_cell.angle_gamma   90.00
#
_symmetry.space_group_name_H-M   'P 1'
#
loop_
_entity.id
_entity.type
_entity.pdbx_description
1 polymer ?
#
loop_
_entity_poly.entity_id
_entity_poly.type
_entity_poly.pdbx_seq_one_letter_code
_entity_poly.pdbx_strand_id
1 'polypeptide(L)'
;MTAQLKLFDNLTGIDKTIMDKSKPIKIFNCGPTVSDFIHIGHFRNALLVDVLIRILSEIGYKDVLYVSNVSNISQKIYNRSLREKDRSWSELGMYYMYQWIKDLSVCNVITPNIIMPDTNHVNSIINFVQNLLNMNVAYETQKGVYYKIKYLHDIFDKNNIKNLPLIKAIHDNNEDILIWEKVFDSSDNMVWNSPWGNGRPGKHIPCSDVIDQYCGEDDYLIHCAGDDLYYHHSCEISHNLIGKKNSKIADIWVYNSLVNVEDQKMGKSLGNSVPLRELIKRYSPESIRWYLLSFKFSSVIKYSEKDLSKAALEWEKIESKIKNFKKVKRSNDNKFYYEKVIAELSNNLNTAKALQIINAQTVNSIDISVINTSVYLLDMLGFNIENII
;
A
#
# COMPACT_ATOMS: atom_id res chain seq x y z
N MET A 1 -13.16 3.65 -27.38
CA MET A 1 -12.60 2.35 -26.92
C MET A 1 -12.62 2.38 -25.41
N THR A 2 -13.14 1.34 -24.75
CA THR A 2 -13.06 1.24 -23.29
C THR A 2 -11.60 0.99 -22.93
N ALA A 3 -10.98 1.91 -22.20
CA ALA A 3 -9.62 1.76 -21.74
C ALA A 3 -9.50 0.47 -20.89
N GLN A 4 -8.42 -0.27 -21.07
CA GLN A 4 -8.08 -1.45 -20.28
C GLN A 4 -6.91 -1.09 -19.39
N LEU A 5 -6.94 -1.50 -18.13
CA LEU A 5 -5.84 -1.26 -17.21
C LEU A 5 -4.74 -2.29 -17.42
N LYS A 6 -3.54 -1.81 -17.73
CA LYS A 6 -2.33 -2.58 -17.84
C LYS A 6 -1.41 -2.25 -16.66
N LEU A 7 -0.99 -3.26 -15.91
CA LEU A 7 -0.11 -3.13 -14.75
C LEU A 7 1.12 -4.02 -14.92
N PHE A 8 2.27 -3.52 -14.55
CA PHE A 8 3.49 -4.31 -14.45
C PHE A 8 3.41 -5.22 -13.22
N ASP A 9 3.46 -6.53 -13.44
CA ASP A 9 3.51 -7.50 -12.38
C ASP A 9 4.95 -7.68 -11.91
N ASN A 10 5.23 -7.17 -10.74
CA ASN A 10 6.57 -7.23 -10.16
C ASN A 10 7.04 -8.65 -9.82
N LEU A 11 6.14 -9.62 -9.70
CA LEU A 11 6.50 -11.00 -9.41
C LEU A 11 7.06 -11.71 -10.67
N THR A 12 6.37 -11.56 -11.79
CA THR A 12 6.73 -12.24 -13.05
C THR A 12 7.57 -11.38 -13.99
N GLY A 13 7.65 -10.07 -13.75
CA GLY A 13 8.40 -9.12 -14.56
C GLY A 13 7.75 -8.81 -15.92
N ILE A 14 6.44 -9.05 -16.08
CA ILE A 14 5.69 -8.77 -17.31
C ILE A 14 4.50 -7.85 -17.04
N ASP A 15 4.07 -7.16 -18.09
CA ASP A 15 2.83 -6.40 -18.06
C ASP A 15 1.61 -7.31 -18.15
N LYS A 16 0.66 -7.14 -17.26
CA LYS A 16 -0.63 -7.86 -17.25
C LYS A 16 -1.78 -6.88 -17.47
N THR A 17 -2.75 -7.28 -18.29
CA THR A 17 -3.94 -6.49 -18.55
C THR A 17 -5.13 -7.09 -17.83
N ILE A 18 -5.86 -6.27 -17.07
CA ILE A 18 -7.10 -6.68 -16.43
C ILE A 18 -8.19 -6.61 -17.51
N MET A 19 -8.73 -7.78 -17.91
CA MET A 19 -9.63 -7.90 -19.05
C MET A 19 -11.09 -8.00 -18.65
N ASP A 20 -11.39 -8.74 -17.58
CA ASP A 20 -12.74 -9.11 -17.20
C ASP A 20 -13.31 -8.15 -16.16
N LYS A 21 -14.26 -7.33 -16.60
CA LYS A 21 -14.95 -6.37 -15.72
C LYS A 21 -16.09 -6.98 -14.91
N SER A 22 -16.43 -8.24 -15.17
CA SER A 22 -17.49 -8.95 -14.44
C SER A 22 -16.97 -9.61 -13.15
N LYS A 23 -15.66 -9.82 -13.04
CA LYS A 23 -15.06 -10.39 -11.84
C LYS A 23 -14.82 -9.34 -10.76
N PRO A 24 -15.12 -9.65 -9.49
CA PRO A 24 -14.74 -8.82 -8.37
C PRO A 24 -13.22 -8.63 -8.33
N ILE A 25 -12.79 -7.41 -8.08
CA ILE A 25 -11.38 -7.09 -7.85
C ILE A 25 -11.15 -6.93 -6.34
N LYS A 26 -10.23 -7.72 -5.81
CA LYS A 26 -9.74 -7.55 -4.45
C LYS A 26 -8.38 -6.86 -4.51
N ILE A 27 -8.21 -5.82 -3.75
CA ILE A 27 -6.91 -5.15 -3.58
C ILE A 27 -6.49 -5.38 -2.14
N PHE A 28 -5.42 -6.14 -1.94
CA PHE A 28 -4.79 -6.26 -0.64
C PHE A 28 -3.56 -5.35 -0.60
N ASN A 29 -3.44 -4.56 0.46
CA ASN A 29 -2.29 -3.70 0.69
C ASN A 29 -1.71 -3.97 2.07
N CYS A 30 -0.41 -4.29 2.11
CA CYS A 30 0.30 -4.36 3.38
C CYS A 30 0.29 -2.99 4.06
N GLY A 31 -0.49 -2.89 5.14
CA GLY A 31 -0.66 -1.68 5.91
C GLY A 31 0.53 -1.36 6.82
N PRO A 32 0.50 -0.21 7.47
CA PRO A 32 1.62 0.23 8.30
C PRO A 32 1.69 -0.52 9.63
N THR A 33 2.90 -0.61 10.19
CA THR A 33 3.06 -0.87 11.63
C THR A 33 2.73 0.41 12.39
N VAL A 34 1.64 0.38 13.17
CA VAL A 34 1.08 1.56 13.86
C VAL A 34 1.80 1.83 15.19
N SER A 35 3.10 2.00 15.12
CA SER A 35 3.96 2.35 16.25
C SER A 35 4.23 3.86 16.37
N ASP A 36 3.81 4.65 15.38
CA ASP A 36 3.99 6.10 15.28
C ASP A 36 3.19 6.67 14.12
N PHE A 37 3.16 8.01 13.97
CA PHE A 37 2.59 8.69 12.81
C PHE A 37 3.22 8.22 11.51
N ILE A 38 2.43 8.24 10.43
CA ILE A 38 2.93 7.88 9.10
C ILE A 38 3.86 8.96 8.55
N HIS A 39 4.81 8.52 7.73
CA HIS A 39 5.69 9.38 6.96
C HIS A 39 5.34 9.37 5.47
N ILE A 40 5.94 10.26 4.70
CA ILE A 40 5.67 10.44 3.25
C ILE A 40 5.84 9.13 2.44
N GLY A 41 6.69 8.20 2.87
CA GLY A 41 6.83 6.88 2.23
C GLY A 41 5.58 6.01 2.39
N HIS A 42 4.97 5.95 3.59
CA HIS A 42 3.69 5.28 3.81
C HIS A 42 2.57 5.96 3.02
N PHE A 43 2.60 7.30 2.94
CA PHE A 43 1.63 8.06 2.17
C PHE A 43 1.73 7.77 0.67
N ARG A 44 2.95 7.60 0.14
CA ARG A 44 3.16 7.18 -1.25
C ARG A 44 2.54 5.81 -1.56
N ASN A 45 2.68 4.86 -0.65
CA ASN A 45 2.04 3.55 -0.80
C ASN A 45 0.51 3.67 -0.81
N ALA A 46 -0.06 4.48 0.08
CA ALA A 46 -1.50 4.74 0.10
C ALA A 46 -1.98 5.41 -1.20
N LEU A 47 -1.19 6.33 -1.77
CA LEU A 47 -1.50 6.97 -3.06
C LEU A 47 -1.47 5.99 -4.24
N LEU A 48 -0.62 4.97 -4.22
CA LEU A 48 -0.63 3.91 -5.24
C LEU A 48 -2.00 3.24 -5.29
N VAL A 49 -2.52 2.82 -4.14
CA VAL A 49 -3.81 2.14 -4.05
C VAL A 49 -4.97 3.09 -4.37
N ASP A 50 -4.90 4.33 -3.87
CA ASP A 50 -5.88 5.38 -4.14
C ASP A 50 -6.05 5.63 -5.65
N VAL A 51 -4.94 5.84 -6.37
CA VAL A 51 -4.95 6.05 -7.82
C VAL A 51 -5.44 4.79 -8.55
N LEU A 52 -5.02 3.61 -8.13
CA LEU A 52 -5.46 2.34 -8.72
C LEU A 52 -6.98 2.19 -8.64
N ILE A 53 -7.57 2.41 -7.46
CA ILE A 53 -9.02 2.30 -7.26
C ILE A 53 -9.77 3.34 -8.10
N ARG A 54 -9.29 4.58 -8.12
CA ARG A 54 -9.93 5.66 -8.90
C ARG A 54 -9.92 5.37 -10.39
N ILE A 55 -8.81 4.87 -10.91
CA ILE A 55 -8.71 4.49 -12.34
C ILE A 55 -9.59 3.28 -12.64
N LEU A 56 -9.61 2.25 -11.79
CA LEU A 56 -10.50 1.11 -11.96
C LEU A 56 -11.96 1.55 -12.05
N SER A 57 -12.40 2.42 -11.14
CA SER A 57 -13.74 2.99 -11.13
C SER A 57 -14.02 3.78 -12.40
N GLU A 58 -13.10 4.65 -12.84
CA GLU A 58 -13.23 5.50 -14.03
C GLU A 58 -13.39 4.69 -15.31
N ILE A 59 -12.64 3.60 -15.47
CA ILE A 59 -12.72 2.74 -16.64
C ILE A 59 -13.81 1.67 -16.54
N GLY A 60 -14.62 1.70 -15.48
CA GLY A 60 -15.89 0.97 -15.35
C GLY A 60 -15.84 -0.36 -14.58
N TYR A 61 -14.82 -0.59 -13.74
CA TYR A 61 -14.85 -1.66 -12.74
C TYR A 61 -15.67 -1.18 -11.53
N LYS A 62 -16.72 -1.92 -11.17
CA LYS A 62 -17.68 -1.50 -10.14
C LYS A 62 -17.52 -2.25 -8.82
N ASP A 63 -17.03 -3.48 -8.88
CA ASP A 63 -16.88 -4.34 -7.71
C ASP A 63 -15.40 -4.41 -7.33
N VAL A 64 -14.96 -3.42 -6.52
CA VAL A 64 -13.60 -3.33 -6.02
C VAL A 64 -13.64 -3.30 -4.50
N LEU A 65 -13.03 -4.30 -3.86
CA LEU A 65 -12.87 -4.37 -2.40
C LEU A 65 -11.41 -4.10 -2.02
N TYR A 66 -11.19 -3.05 -1.26
CA TYR A 66 -9.88 -2.71 -0.71
C TYR A 66 -9.73 -3.21 0.71
N VAL A 67 -8.78 -4.12 0.94
CA VAL A 67 -8.46 -4.73 2.23
C VAL A 67 -7.04 -4.32 2.63
N SER A 68 -6.84 -3.94 3.86
CA SER A 68 -5.52 -3.67 4.43
C SER A 68 -5.40 -4.27 5.82
N ASN A 69 -4.32 -4.98 6.08
CA ASN A 69 -3.96 -5.29 7.47
C ASN A 69 -3.40 -4.04 8.17
N VAL A 70 -3.30 -4.11 9.48
CA VAL A 70 -2.58 -3.13 10.31
C VAL A 70 -1.79 -3.87 11.35
N SER A 71 -0.47 -3.75 11.29
CA SER A 71 0.41 -4.37 12.29
C SER A 71 0.39 -3.58 13.59
N ASN A 72 -0.47 -4.02 14.51
CA ASN A 72 -0.58 -3.48 15.86
C ASN A 72 -0.05 -4.43 16.95
N ILE A 73 0.44 -5.61 16.58
CA ILE A 73 1.23 -6.52 17.44
C ILE A 73 2.70 -6.36 17.05
N SER A 74 3.48 -5.58 17.81
CA SER A 74 4.86 -5.28 17.44
C SER A 74 5.68 -4.90 18.66
N GLN A 75 6.90 -5.44 18.76
CA GLN A 75 7.85 -5.07 19.80
C GLN A 75 8.12 -3.55 19.84
N LYS A 76 8.01 -2.85 18.70
CA LYS A 76 8.16 -1.39 18.64
C LYS A 76 7.05 -0.67 19.42
N ILE A 77 5.82 -1.13 19.30
CA ILE A 77 4.66 -0.57 20.03
C ILE A 77 4.81 -0.88 21.51
N TYR A 78 5.13 -2.12 21.86
CA TYR A 78 5.33 -2.56 23.24
C TYR A 78 6.44 -1.75 23.93
N ASN A 79 7.63 -1.66 23.32
CA ASN A 79 8.72 -0.89 23.87
C ASN A 79 8.40 0.62 24.00
N ARG A 80 7.54 1.14 23.14
CA ARG A 80 7.08 2.52 23.22
C ARG A 80 6.15 2.72 24.41
N SER A 81 5.18 1.81 24.64
CA SER A 81 4.29 1.89 25.79
C SER A 81 5.03 1.85 27.13
N LEU A 82 6.08 1.06 27.21
CA LEU A 82 6.95 1.01 28.40
C LEU A 82 7.72 2.32 28.68
N ARG A 83 8.04 3.07 27.62
CA ARG A 83 8.73 4.36 27.73
C ARG A 83 7.79 5.52 28.05
N GLU A 84 6.67 5.61 27.32
CA GLU A 84 5.72 6.72 27.44
C GLU A 84 4.84 6.59 28.69
N LYS A 85 4.49 5.37 29.11
CA LYS A 85 3.74 5.02 30.32
C LYS A 85 2.35 5.65 30.48
N ASP A 86 1.90 6.43 29.53
CA ASP A 86 0.59 7.09 29.51
C ASP A 86 -0.50 6.23 28.89
N ARG A 87 -0.11 5.22 28.09
CA ARG A 87 -0.98 4.29 27.38
C ARG A 87 -0.41 2.89 27.35
N SER A 88 -1.28 1.90 27.43
CA SER A 88 -0.94 0.52 27.13
C SER A 88 -0.51 0.36 25.67
N TRP A 89 0.19 -0.72 25.32
CA TRP A 89 0.57 -1.01 23.94
C TRP A 89 -0.67 -1.13 23.00
N SER A 90 -1.78 -1.68 23.49
CA SER A 90 -3.02 -1.79 22.71
C SER A 90 -3.66 -0.42 22.45
N GLU A 91 -3.72 0.45 23.45
CA GLU A 91 -4.22 1.83 23.29
C GLU A 91 -3.32 2.64 22.34
N LEU A 92 -2.01 2.47 22.42
CA LEU A 92 -1.07 3.11 21.47
C LEU A 92 -1.30 2.62 20.04
N GLY A 93 -1.43 1.32 19.83
CA GLY A 93 -1.70 0.74 18.52
C GLY A 93 -3.00 1.29 17.93
N MET A 94 -4.08 1.31 18.71
CA MET A 94 -5.37 1.87 18.30
C MET A 94 -5.28 3.38 18.01
N TYR A 95 -4.57 4.13 18.87
CA TYR A 95 -4.37 5.56 18.67
C TYR A 95 -3.67 5.86 17.34
N TYR A 96 -2.54 5.19 17.03
CA TYR A 96 -1.82 5.45 15.78
C TYR A 96 -2.55 4.92 14.56
N MET A 97 -3.32 3.84 14.67
CA MET A 97 -4.21 3.38 13.61
C MET A 97 -5.27 4.44 13.27
N TYR A 98 -5.94 4.99 14.29
CA TYR A 98 -6.89 6.09 14.09
C TYR A 98 -6.22 7.31 13.45
N GLN A 99 -5.01 7.66 13.89
CA GLN A 99 -4.28 8.78 13.33
C GLN A 99 -3.88 8.54 11.86
N TRP A 100 -3.54 7.31 11.48
CA TRP A 100 -3.30 6.93 10.09
C TRP A 100 -4.53 7.14 9.22
N ILE A 101 -5.69 6.64 9.64
CA ILE A 101 -6.97 6.83 8.91
C ILE A 101 -7.29 8.32 8.77
N LYS A 102 -7.11 9.10 9.83
CA LYS A 102 -7.33 10.54 9.82
C LYS A 102 -6.40 11.25 8.81
N ASP A 103 -5.12 10.90 8.78
CA ASP A 103 -4.14 11.48 7.86
C ASP A 103 -4.50 11.17 6.40
N LEU A 104 -4.97 9.95 6.10
CA LEU A 104 -5.47 9.59 4.76
C LEU A 104 -6.70 10.42 4.38
N SER A 105 -7.66 10.54 5.29
CA SER A 105 -8.89 11.33 5.07
C SER A 105 -8.60 12.80 4.79
N VAL A 106 -7.72 13.42 5.58
CA VAL A 106 -7.31 14.84 5.38
C VAL A 106 -6.69 15.04 3.99
N CYS A 107 -5.98 14.04 3.48
CA CYS A 107 -5.35 14.07 2.17
C CYS A 107 -6.25 13.55 1.03
N ASN A 108 -7.55 13.38 1.26
CA ASN A 108 -8.52 12.84 0.28
C ASN A 108 -8.07 11.51 -0.35
N VAL A 109 -7.44 10.64 0.45
CA VAL A 109 -7.05 9.29 0.05
C VAL A 109 -8.13 8.30 0.42
N ILE A 110 -8.50 7.42 -0.52
CA ILE A 110 -9.46 6.35 -0.29
C ILE A 110 -8.94 5.44 0.84
N THR A 111 -9.73 5.30 1.89
CA THR A 111 -9.43 4.41 3.01
C THR A 111 -9.85 2.98 2.69
N PRO A 112 -9.20 1.95 3.27
CA PRO A 112 -9.62 0.57 3.06
C PRO A 112 -11.07 0.35 3.45
N ASN A 113 -11.79 -0.47 2.68
CA ASN A 113 -13.14 -0.94 3.04
C ASN A 113 -13.09 -1.85 4.27
N ILE A 114 -12.00 -2.65 4.36
CA ILE A 114 -11.73 -3.52 5.49
C ILE A 114 -10.34 -3.20 6.02
N ILE A 115 -10.29 -2.81 7.28
CA ILE A 115 -9.04 -2.62 8.04
C ILE A 115 -8.96 -3.75 9.05
N MET A 116 -7.89 -4.57 8.97
CA MET A 116 -7.71 -5.72 9.83
C MET A 116 -6.47 -5.56 10.72
N PRO A 117 -6.65 -5.08 11.97
CA PRO A 117 -5.58 -5.09 12.96
C PRO A 117 -5.21 -6.51 13.35
N ASP A 118 -3.93 -6.82 13.51
CA ASP A 118 -3.45 -8.16 13.86
C ASP A 118 -4.15 -8.70 15.13
N THR A 119 -4.48 -7.84 16.10
CA THR A 119 -5.20 -8.21 17.33
C THR A 119 -6.60 -8.77 17.09
N ASN A 120 -7.24 -8.45 15.98
CA ASN A 120 -8.63 -8.83 15.72
C ASN A 120 -8.76 -10.26 15.18
N HIS A 121 -7.66 -10.87 14.72
CA HIS A 121 -7.73 -12.19 14.09
C HIS A 121 -6.67 -13.19 14.60
N VAL A 122 -6.16 -12.99 15.82
CA VAL A 122 -5.15 -13.90 16.41
C VAL A 122 -5.64 -15.35 16.47
N ASN A 123 -6.92 -15.59 16.75
CA ASN A 123 -7.46 -16.96 16.75
C ASN A 123 -7.42 -17.60 15.35
N SER A 124 -7.69 -16.83 14.31
CA SER A 124 -7.56 -17.30 12.93
C SER A 124 -6.09 -17.59 12.59
N ILE A 125 -5.17 -16.71 13.00
CA ILE A 125 -3.73 -16.93 12.84
C ILE A 125 -3.29 -18.24 13.54
N ILE A 126 -3.76 -18.51 14.76
CA ILE A 126 -3.47 -19.75 15.47
C ILE A 126 -3.93 -20.95 14.65
N ASN A 127 -5.14 -20.92 14.09
CA ASN A 127 -5.64 -21.98 13.23
C ASN A 127 -4.80 -22.16 11.97
N PHE A 128 -4.38 -21.06 11.36
CA PHE A 128 -3.52 -21.08 10.18
C PHE A 128 -2.15 -21.71 10.49
N VAL A 129 -1.53 -21.33 11.59
CA VAL A 129 -0.27 -21.92 12.07
C VAL A 129 -0.44 -23.42 12.37
N GLN A 130 -1.56 -23.81 12.98
CA GLN A 130 -1.86 -25.23 13.23
C GLN A 130 -1.96 -26.02 11.93
N ASN A 131 -2.56 -25.46 10.89
CA ASN A 131 -2.62 -26.10 9.58
C ASN A 131 -1.22 -26.31 8.99
N LEU A 132 -0.32 -25.34 9.10
CA LEU A 132 1.06 -25.46 8.64
C LEU A 132 1.83 -26.55 9.42
N LEU A 133 1.57 -26.70 10.71
CA LEU A 133 2.12 -27.78 11.53
C LEU A 133 1.59 -29.15 11.09
N ASN A 134 0.27 -29.29 10.89
CA ASN A 134 -0.36 -30.53 10.44
C ASN A 134 0.15 -30.99 9.07
N MET A 135 0.55 -30.05 8.21
CA MET A 135 1.15 -30.33 6.90
C MET A 135 2.66 -30.64 6.98
N ASN A 136 3.25 -30.64 8.17
CA ASN A 136 4.68 -30.85 8.42
C ASN A 136 5.60 -29.81 7.71
N VAL A 137 5.07 -28.65 7.34
CA VAL A 137 5.84 -27.53 6.75
C VAL A 137 6.33 -26.55 7.81
N ALA A 138 5.80 -26.66 9.02
CA ALA A 138 6.24 -25.96 10.22
C ALA A 138 6.59 -26.96 11.34
N TYR A 139 7.26 -26.50 12.37
CA TYR A 139 7.60 -27.29 13.56
C TYR A 139 7.67 -26.41 14.82
N GLU A 140 7.42 -27.03 15.96
CA GLU A 140 7.47 -26.37 17.26
C GLU A 140 8.86 -26.52 17.91
N THR A 141 9.28 -25.47 18.62
CA THR A 141 10.47 -25.43 19.46
C THR A 141 10.17 -24.85 20.84
N GLN A 142 11.16 -24.76 21.69
CA GLN A 142 11.03 -24.03 22.95
C GLN A 142 10.78 -22.53 22.74
N LYS A 143 11.30 -21.92 21.66
CA LYS A 143 11.19 -20.48 21.38
C LYS A 143 9.92 -20.12 20.64
N GLY A 144 9.27 -21.06 19.94
CA GLY A 144 8.08 -20.78 19.14
C GLY A 144 7.84 -21.80 18.07
N VAL A 145 6.96 -21.45 17.11
CA VAL A 145 6.70 -22.25 15.92
C VAL A 145 7.39 -21.61 14.72
N TYR A 146 8.10 -22.44 13.97
CA TYR A 146 8.90 -22.01 12.82
C TYR A 146 8.41 -22.69 11.55
N TYR A 147 8.26 -21.89 10.50
CA TYR A 147 8.02 -22.37 9.13
C TYR A 147 9.35 -22.69 8.46
N LYS A 148 9.46 -23.85 7.83
CA LYS A 148 10.70 -24.34 7.24
C LYS A 148 11.03 -23.56 5.96
N ILE A 149 12.12 -22.84 5.95
CA ILE A 149 12.58 -21.97 4.85
C ILE A 149 12.71 -22.72 3.51
N LYS A 150 13.03 -24.02 3.53
CA LYS A 150 13.13 -24.82 2.32
C LYS A 150 11.89 -24.76 1.42
N TYR A 151 10.69 -24.69 2.01
CA TYR A 151 9.45 -24.62 1.24
C TYR A 151 9.27 -23.27 0.53
N LEU A 152 9.84 -22.22 1.10
CA LEU A 152 9.91 -20.92 0.43
C LEU A 152 10.83 -21.01 -0.79
N HIS A 153 12.02 -21.58 -0.65
CA HIS A 153 12.94 -21.81 -1.78
C HIS A 153 12.30 -22.68 -2.88
N ASP A 154 11.72 -23.84 -2.50
CA ASP A 154 11.07 -24.77 -3.42
C ASP A 154 9.96 -24.12 -4.27
N ILE A 155 9.18 -23.20 -3.68
CA ILE A 155 8.10 -22.49 -4.37
C ILE A 155 8.66 -21.54 -5.41
N PHE A 156 9.69 -20.78 -5.05
CA PHE A 156 10.26 -19.80 -5.95
C PHE A 156 11.00 -20.44 -7.11
N ASP A 157 11.67 -21.57 -6.89
CA ASP A 157 12.33 -22.35 -7.94
C ASP A 157 11.33 -22.92 -8.94
N LYS A 158 10.15 -23.38 -8.47
CA LYS A 158 9.13 -24.02 -9.31
C LYS A 158 8.26 -23.04 -10.11
N ASN A 159 8.06 -21.80 -9.64
CA ASN A 159 7.08 -20.87 -10.20
C ASN A 159 7.64 -19.85 -11.20
N ASN A 160 8.87 -20.04 -11.69
CA ASN A 160 9.48 -19.16 -12.71
C ASN A 160 9.46 -17.66 -12.32
N ILE A 161 9.65 -17.36 -11.04
CA ILE A 161 9.64 -16.01 -10.52
C ILE A 161 10.92 -15.30 -10.98
N LYS A 162 10.75 -14.17 -11.70
CA LYS A 162 11.86 -13.46 -12.34
C LYS A 162 12.27 -12.17 -11.62
N ASN A 163 11.65 -11.88 -10.47
CA ASN A 163 12.01 -10.67 -9.71
C ASN A 163 13.35 -10.89 -8.99
N LEU A 164 14.43 -10.35 -9.58
CA LEU A 164 15.77 -10.48 -9.00
C LEU A 164 15.92 -9.94 -7.57
N PRO A 165 15.38 -8.76 -7.22
CA PRO A 165 15.38 -8.28 -5.83
C PRO A 165 14.67 -9.23 -4.86
N LEU A 166 13.55 -9.82 -5.27
CA LEU A 166 12.81 -10.80 -4.46
C LEU A 166 13.62 -12.09 -4.27
N ILE A 167 14.18 -12.62 -5.36
CA ILE A 167 15.05 -13.80 -5.34
C ILE A 167 16.26 -13.56 -4.42
N LYS A 168 16.90 -12.40 -4.55
CA LYS A 168 18.02 -12.02 -3.68
C LYS A 168 17.59 -11.96 -2.21
N ALA A 169 16.45 -11.33 -1.90
CA ALA A 169 15.94 -11.23 -0.54
C ALA A 169 15.70 -12.61 0.10
N ILE A 170 15.30 -13.61 -0.71
CA ILE A 170 15.12 -15.00 -0.27
C ILE A 170 16.48 -15.66 0.00
N HIS A 171 17.43 -15.54 -0.94
CA HIS A 171 18.76 -16.16 -0.80
C HIS A 171 19.60 -15.55 0.35
N ASP A 172 19.39 -14.28 0.67
CA ASP A 172 20.05 -13.59 1.78
C ASP A 172 19.51 -14.05 3.15
N ASN A 173 18.39 -14.80 3.19
CA ASN A 173 17.74 -15.31 4.40
C ASN A 173 17.61 -16.84 4.34
N ASN A 174 18.41 -17.52 5.11
CA ASN A 174 18.46 -19.00 5.16
C ASN A 174 17.94 -19.58 6.48
N GLU A 175 17.37 -18.77 7.35
CA GLU A 175 16.83 -19.21 8.63
C GLU A 175 15.35 -19.51 8.52
N ASP A 176 14.89 -20.55 9.26
CA ASP A 176 13.49 -20.86 9.37
C ASP A 176 12.69 -19.68 9.94
N ILE A 177 11.48 -19.46 9.43
CA ILE A 177 10.69 -18.26 9.67
C ILE A 177 9.87 -18.43 10.93
N LEU A 178 10.06 -17.55 11.92
CA LEU A 178 9.25 -17.51 13.14
C LEU A 178 7.82 -17.05 12.80
N ILE A 179 6.83 -17.95 12.93
CA ILE A 179 5.41 -17.69 12.67
C ILE A 179 4.57 -17.56 13.95
N TRP A 180 5.09 -18.08 15.09
CA TRP A 180 4.54 -17.84 16.42
C TRP A 180 5.68 -17.73 17.42
N GLU A 181 5.77 -16.61 18.13
CA GLU A 181 6.78 -16.35 19.17
C GLU A 181 6.22 -16.72 20.55
N LYS A 182 6.88 -17.65 21.27
CA LYS A 182 6.56 -17.92 22.68
C LYS A 182 7.11 -16.82 23.58
N VAL A 183 6.30 -16.37 24.53
CA VAL A 183 6.67 -15.34 25.50
C VAL A 183 6.71 -15.96 26.88
N PHE A 184 7.86 -15.84 27.56
CA PHE A 184 8.09 -16.41 28.89
C PHE A 184 8.11 -15.36 29.99
N ASP A 185 8.28 -14.09 29.62
CA ASP A 185 8.24 -12.97 30.56
C ASP A 185 6.81 -12.72 31.02
N SER A 186 6.54 -12.99 32.28
CA SER A 186 5.22 -12.77 32.89
C SER A 186 4.82 -11.30 32.96
N SER A 187 5.76 -10.37 32.78
CA SER A 187 5.48 -8.94 32.71
C SER A 187 5.05 -8.47 31.32
N ASP A 188 5.31 -9.27 30.27
CA ASP A 188 4.89 -8.98 28.91
C ASP A 188 3.40 -9.38 28.73
N ASN A 189 2.56 -8.39 28.66
CA ASN A 189 1.09 -8.57 28.51
C ASN A 189 0.61 -8.53 27.05
N MET A 190 1.52 -8.48 26.06
CA MET A 190 1.21 -8.61 24.64
C MET A 190 1.26 -10.08 24.21
N VAL A 191 0.41 -10.91 24.81
CA VAL A 191 0.41 -12.35 24.65
C VAL A 191 -0.98 -12.92 24.51
N TRP A 192 -1.09 -14.03 23.78
CA TRP A 192 -2.30 -14.83 23.58
C TRP A 192 -2.02 -16.30 23.90
N ASN A 193 -3.04 -16.98 24.40
CA ASN A 193 -2.94 -18.40 24.64
C ASN A 193 -3.02 -19.18 23.31
N SER A 194 -2.15 -20.16 23.13
CA SER A 194 -2.15 -21.03 21.96
C SER A 194 -1.87 -22.48 22.37
N PRO A 195 -2.11 -23.48 21.49
CA PRO A 195 -1.73 -24.87 21.74
C PRO A 195 -0.24 -25.08 22.08
N TRP A 196 0.61 -24.14 21.66
CA TRP A 196 2.08 -24.21 21.85
C TRP A 196 2.54 -23.39 23.07
N GLY A 197 1.62 -22.80 23.82
CA GLY A 197 1.88 -21.91 24.97
C GLY A 197 1.57 -20.45 24.66
N ASN A 198 1.72 -19.62 25.70
CA ASN A 198 1.52 -18.17 25.59
C ASN A 198 2.51 -17.55 24.62
N GLY A 199 2.00 -16.66 23.74
CA GLY A 199 2.85 -16.06 22.73
C GLY A 199 2.10 -15.07 21.85
N ARG A 200 2.69 -14.75 20.70
CA ARG A 200 2.16 -13.80 19.72
C ARG A 200 2.53 -14.20 18.29
N PRO A 201 1.76 -13.74 17.29
CA PRO A 201 2.06 -13.98 15.88
C PRO A 201 3.44 -13.46 15.46
N GLY A 202 4.15 -14.22 14.62
CA GLY A 202 5.31 -13.73 13.89
C GLY A 202 4.92 -12.68 12.83
N LYS A 203 5.91 -11.97 12.29
CA LYS A 203 5.67 -10.76 11.46
C LYS A 203 4.95 -11.00 10.13
N HIS A 204 5.06 -12.20 9.56
CA HIS A 204 4.61 -12.46 8.18
C HIS A 204 3.26 -13.16 8.12
N ILE A 205 2.91 -13.90 9.17
CA ILE A 205 1.71 -14.72 9.19
C ILE A 205 0.39 -13.94 9.24
N PRO A 206 0.28 -12.73 9.88
CA PRO A 206 -0.96 -11.99 9.89
C PRO A 206 -1.45 -11.59 8.50
N CYS A 207 -0.55 -11.13 7.62
CA CYS A 207 -0.93 -10.78 6.25
C CYS A 207 -1.41 -12.01 5.47
N SER A 208 -0.75 -13.15 5.63
CA SER A 208 -1.16 -14.41 5.01
C SER A 208 -2.57 -14.82 5.42
N ASP A 209 -2.90 -14.68 6.71
CA ASP A 209 -4.22 -14.98 7.24
C ASP A 209 -5.31 -14.03 6.72
N VAL A 210 -5.03 -12.71 6.62
CA VAL A 210 -5.97 -11.73 6.05
C VAL A 210 -6.26 -12.03 4.57
N ILE A 211 -5.23 -12.34 3.78
CA ILE A 211 -5.41 -12.73 2.38
C ILE A 211 -6.28 -13.98 2.30
N ASP A 212 -6.07 -14.96 3.20
CA ASP A 212 -6.88 -16.18 3.26
C ASP A 212 -8.36 -15.91 3.56
N GLN A 213 -8.64 -15.00 4.46
CA GLN A 213 -10.02 -14.70 4.86
C GLN A 213 -10.80 -13.90 3.82
N TYR A 214 -10.16 -12.98 3.12
CA TYR A 214 -10.87 -11.97 2.31
C TYR A 214 -10.67 -12.10 0.81
N CYS A 215 -9.70 -12.89 0.36
CA CYS A 215 -9.40 -13.06 -1.06
C CYS A 215 -9.74 -14.49 -1.51
N GLY A 216 -10.89 -14.65 -2.16
CA GLY A 216 -11.37 -15.94 -2.68
C GLY A 216 -10.64 -16.38 -3.95
N GLU A 217 -10.86 -17.64 -4.39
CA GLU A 217 -10.24 -18.21 -5.60
C GLU A 217 -10.71 -17.54 -6.87
N ASP A 218 -11.99 -17.18 -6.94
CA ASP A 218 -12.62 -16.58 -8.13
C ASP A 218 -12.36 -15.08 -8.27
N ASP A 219 -11.85 -14.44 -7.20
CA ASP A 219 -11.53 -13.02 -7.19
C ASP A 219 -10.28 -12.72 -8.03
N TYR A 220 -10.24 -11.54 -8.65
CA TYR A 220 -9.01 -11.02 -9.23
C TYR A 220 -8.25 -10.26 -8.15
N LEU A 221 -7.13 -10.84 -7.68
CA LEU A 221 -6.37 -10.27 -6.56
C LEU A 221 -5.19 -9.43 -7.05
N ILE A 222 -5.17 -8.17 -6.66
CA ILE A 222 -4.03 -7.26 -6.82
C ILE A 222 -3.39 -7.03 -5.43
N HIS A 223 -2.12 -7.38 -5.30
CA HIS A 223 -1.37 -7.14 -4.07
C HIS A 223 -0.47 -5.90 -4.22
N CYS A 224 -0.68 -4.90 -3.36
CA CYS A 224 0.06 -3.64 -3.37
C CYS A 224 0.97 -3.50 -2.14
N ALA A 225 2.17 -2.97 -2.32
CA ALA A 225 3.08 -2.64 -1.22
C ALA A 225 4.28 -1.78 -1.62
N GLY A 226 5.14 -1.44 -0.66
CA GLY A 226 6.47 -0.92 -0.92
C GLY A 226 7.48 -2.00 -1.31
N ASP A 227 8.45 -1.68 -2.15
CA ASP A 227 9.49 -2.60 -2.63
C ASP A 227 10.51 -3.03 -1.54
N ASP A 228 10.43 -2.46 -0.35
CA ASP A 228 11.20 -2.89 0.82
C ASP A 228 10.63 -4.13 1.51
N LEU A 229 9.47 -4.62 1.06
CA LEU A 229 8.78 -5.78 1.64
C LEU A 229 8.96 -7.08 0.84
N TYR A 230 9.93 -7.16 -0.08
CA TYR A 230 10.12 -8.36 -0.90
C TYR A 230 10.23 -9.65 -0.11
N TYR A 231 11.07 -9.70 0.94
CA TYR A 231 11.19 -10.88 1.79
C TYR A 231 9.89 -11.20 2.55
N HIS A 232 9.21 -10.18 3.05
CA HIS A 232 7.92 -10.34 3.72
C HIS A 232 6.89 -10.99 2.80
N HIS A 233 6.78 -10.51 1.58
CA HIS A 233 5.83 -11.03 0.59
C HIS A 233 6.23 -12.43 0.09
N SER A 234 7.52 -12.76 0.03
CA SER A 234 7.93 -14.12 -0.29
C SER A 234 7.43 -15.12 0.75
N CYS A 235 7.46 -14.73 2.03
CA CYS A 235 6.88 -15.53 3.11
C CYS A 235 5.36 -15.69 2.95
N GLU A 236 4.65 -14.60 2.66
CA GLU A 236 3.19 -14.62 2.42
C GLU A 236 2.82 -15.55 1.26
N ILE A 237 3.53 -15.44 0.12
CA ILE A 237 3.32 -16.31 -1.04
C ILE A 237 3.49 -17.78 -0.64
N SER A 238 4.57 -18.10 0.09
CA SER A 238 4.86 -19.46 0.51
C SER A 238 3.82 -20.00 1.49
N HIS A 239 3.44 -19.22 2.49
CA HIS A 239 2.41 -19.59 3.45
C HIS A 239 1.07 -19.85 2.77
N ASN A 240 0.65 -18.97 1.86
CA ASN A 240 -0.64 -19.07 1.19
C ASN A 240 -0.69 -20.20 0.16
N LEU A 241 0.38 -20.45 -0.58
CA LEU A 241 0.41 -21.56 -1.55
C LEU A 241 0.40 -22.94 -0.88
N ILE A 242 0.95 -23.06 0.31
CA ILE A 242 1.01 -24.33 1.03
C ILE A 242 -0.11 -24.43 2.07
N GLY A 243 -0.35 -23.38 2.84
CA GLY A 243 -1.26 -23.41 3.99
C GLY A 243 -2.74 -23.44 3.64
N LYS A 244 -3.09 -23.14 2.39
CA LYS A 244 -4.47 -23.11 1.91
C LYS A 244 -4.86 -24.37 1.16
N LYS A 245 -6.15 -24.74 1.25
CA LYS A 245 -6.74 -25.72 0.33
C LYS A 245 -6.78 -25.21 -1.11
N ASN A 246 -6.79 -23.90 -1.28
CA ASN A 246 -7.00 -23.18 -2.53
C ASN A 246 -5.83 -22.24 -2.78
N SER A 247 -4.74 -22.77 -3.28
CA SER A 247 -3.45 -22.09 -3.43
C SER A 247 -3.45 -21.07 -4.57
N LYS A 248 -3.90 -19.84 -4.31
CA LYS A 248 -3.79 -18.75 -5.28
C LYS A 248 -2.76 -17.72 -4.84
N ILE A 249 -1.78 -17.47 -5.70
CA ILE A 249 -0.95 -16.25 -5.63
C ILE A 249 -1.79 -15.09 -6.17
N ALA A 250 -1.56 -13.87 -5.70
CA ALA A 250 -2.16 -12.69 -6.32
C ALA A 250 -1.91 -12.67 -7.83
N ASP A 251 -2.93 -12.23 -8.59
CA ASP A 251 -2.85 -12.15 -10.06
C ASP A 251 -1.81 -11.12 -10.50
N ILE A 252 -1.70 -10.01 -9.75
CA ILE A 252 -0.71 -8.96 -9.99
C ILE A 252 -0.10 -8.48 -8.68
N TRP A 253 1.21 -8.31 -8.67
CA TRP A 253 1.98 -7.68 -7.59
C TRP A 253 2.47 -6.31 -8.03
N VAL A 254 1.99 -5.25 -7.38
CA VAL A 254 2.32 -3.87 -7.71
C VAL A 254 3.10 -3.23 -6.58
N TYR A 255 4.36 -2.87 -6.82
CA TYR A 255 5.20 -2.21 -5.83
C TYR A 255 5.43 -0.74 -6.17
N ASN A 256 5.39 0.10 -5.15
CA ASN A 256 5.99 1.42 -5.24
C ASN A 256 7.40 1.40 -4.68
N SER A 257 8.31 2.10 -5.35
CA SER A 257 9.67 2.26 -4.86
C SER A 257 9.78 3.23 -3.68
N LEU A 258 10.90 3.21 -2.99
CA LEU A 258 11.13 3.95 -1.76
C LEU A 258 11.15 5.48 -1.96
N VAL A 259 10.95 6.18 -0.86
CA VAL A 259 11.30 7.60 -0.71
C VAL A 259 12.54 7.67 0.16
N ASN A 260 13.64 8.14 -0.41
CA ASN A 260 14.92 8.33 0.28
C ASN A 260 15.09 9.79 0.73
N VAL A 261 15.79 9.99 1.82
CA VAL A 261 16.25 11.29 2.29
C VAL A 261 17.78 11.26 2.33
N GLU A 262 18.44 12.23 1.71
CA GLU A 262 19.92 12.28 1.64
C GLU A 262 20.56 10.95 1.17
N ASP A 263 20.01 10.39 0.10
CA ASP A 263 20.44 9.10 -0.49
C ASP A 263 20.32 7.87 0.43
N GLN A 264 19.69 8.01 1.60
CA GLN A 264 19.41 6.91 2.52
C GLN A 264 17.92 6.58 2.54
N LYS A 265 17.61 5.29 2.75
CA LYS A 265 16.23 4.85 3.01
C LYS A 265 15.67 5.67 4.18
N MET A 266 14.44 6.19 4.00
CA MET A 266 13.74 6.84 5.09
C MET A 266 13.36 5.82 6.17
N GLY A 267 13.68 6.12 7.41
CA GLY A 267 13.33 5.25 8.54
C GLY A 267 13.30 6.00 9.86
N LYS A 268 12.32 5.68 10.69
CA LYS A 268 12.20 6.28 12.03
C LYS A 268 13.41 5.96 12.91
N SER A 269 13.96 4.75 12.76
CA SER A 269 15.17 4.33 13.47
C SER A 269 16.43 5.07 13.04
N LEU A 270 16.44 5.67 11.85
CA LEU A 270 17.53 6.46 11.31
C LEU A 270 17.38 7.96 11.63
N GLY A 271 16.27 8.37 12.24
CA GLY A 271 16.01 9.77 12.57
C GLY A 271 15.76 10.69 11.37
N ASN A 272 15.70 10.13 10.14
CA ASN A 272 15.53 10.87 8.90
C ASN A 272 14.11 10.78 8.33
N SER A 273 13.13 10.34 9.11
CA SER A 273 11.74 10.25 8.62
C SER A 273 11.11 11.64 8.47
N VAL A 274 10.32 11.79 7.40
CA VAL A 274 9.55 13.01 7.11
C VAL A 274 8.08 12.72 7.42
N PRO A 275 7.57 13.10 8.62
CA PRO A 275 6.19 12.83 9.01
C PRO A 275 5.21 13.60 8.11
N LEU A 276 4.17 12.91 7.62
CA LEU A 276 3.17 13.54 6.77
C LEU A 276 2.51 14.74 7.45
N ARG A 277 2.24 14.66 8.75
CA ARG A 277 1.64 15.75 9.53
C ARG A 277 2.45 17.02 9.56
N GLU A 278 3.79 16.93 9.58
CA GLU A 278 4.65 18.10 9.55
C GLU A 278 4.64 18.76 8.16
N LEU A 279 4.45 17.97 7.11
CA LEU A 279 4.28 18.49 5.76
C LEU A 279 2.93 19.22 5.59
N ILE A 280 1.84 18.63 6.09
CA ILE A 280 0.48 19.22 5.99
C ILE A 280 0.39 20.56 6.71
N LYS A 281 1.21 20.83 7.73
CA LYS A 281 1.27 22.15 8.39
C LYS A 281 1.84 23.26 7.49
N ARG A 282 2.61 22.88 6.46
CA ARG A 282 3.38 23.83 5.61
C ARG A 282 2.92 23.85 4.16
N TYR A 283 2.34 22.75 3.69
CA TYR A 283 1.88 22.55 2.32
C TYR A 283 0.46 22.01 2.31
N SER A 284 -0.32 22.38 1.30
CA SER A 284 -1.64 21.75 1.11
C SER A 284 -1.51 20.26 0.82
N PRO A 285 -2.49 19.44 1.21
CA PRO A 285 -2.53 18.02 0.84
C PRO A 285 -2.39 17.80 -0.67
N GLU A 286 -2.98 18.69 -1.49
CA GLU A 286 -2.91 18.67 -2.95
C GLU A 286 -1.48 18.89 -3.46
N SER A 287 -0.72 19.81 -2.84
CA SER A 287 0.68 20.04 -3.18
C SER A 287 1.55 18.80 -2.90
N ILE A 288 1.31 18.13 -1.77
CA ILE A 288 2.02 16.91 -1.40
C ILE A 288 1.63 15.78 -2.36
N ARG A 289 0.34 15.64 -2.70
CA ARG A 289 -0.17 14.69 -3.70
C ARG A 289 0.44 14.96 -5.07
N TRP A 290 0.46 16.22 -5.51
CA TRP A 290 1.07 16.65 -6.78
C TRP A 290 2.54 16.23 -6.85
N TYR A 291 3.30 16.51 -5.81
CA TYR A 291 4.70 16.13 -5.70
C TYR A 291 4.90 14.63 -5.88
N LEU A 292 4.20 13.82 -5.10
CA LEU A 292 4.39 12.36 -5.13
C LEU A 292 3.92 11.73 -6.44
N LEU A 293 2.80 12.19 -6.99
CA LEU A 293 2.26 11.69 -8.27
C LEU A 293 3.03 12.20 -9.49
N SER A 294 3.90 13.19 -9.34
CA SER A 294 4.81 13.64 -10.40
C SER A 294 5.95 12.65 -10.68
N PHE A 295 6.07 11.59 -9.89
CA PHE A 295 7.02 10.50 -10.11
C PHE A 295 6.27 9.21 -10.45
N LYS A 296 6.90 8.36 -11.30
CA LYS A 296 6.39 7.00 -11.49
C LYS A 296 6.46 6.21 -10.19
N PHE A 297 5.48 5.38 -9.90
CA PHE A 297 5.51 4.54 -8.69
C PHE A 297 6.73 3.61 -8.63
N SER A 298 7.23 3.15 -9.78
CA SER A 298 8.44 2.31 -9.90
C SER A 298 9.76 3.07 -9.74
N SER A 299 9.76 4.39 -9.56
CA SER A 299 10.98 5.19 -9.41
C SER A 299 11.24 5.54 -7.95
N VAL A 300 12.48 5.42 -7.49
CA VAL A 300 12.88 5.93 -6.18
C VAL A 300 12.77 7.46 -6.17
N ILE A 301 12.14 8.01 -5.15
CA ILE A 301 12.09 9.46 -4.94
C ILE A 301 13.22 9.85 -3.98
N LYS A 302 14.09 10.74 -4.42
CA LYS A 302 15.01 11.46 -3.53
C LYS A 302 14.27 12.69 -3.04
N TYR A 303 13.74 12.60 -1.81
CA TYR A 303 12.99 13.71 -1.21
C TYR A 303 13.90 14.91 -0.97
N SER A 304 13.46 16.07 -1.42
CA SER A 304 14.02 17.35 -1.01
C SER A 304 12.91 18.36 -0.79
N GLU A 305 13.07 19.20 0.21
CA GLU A 305 12.14 20.29 0.51
C GLU A 305 12.02 21.27 -0.68
N LYS A 306 13.13 21.48 -1.40
CA LYS A 306 13.17 22.31 -2.60
C LYS A 306 12.26 21.79 -3.71
N ASP A 307 12.23 20.47 -3.93
CA ASP A 307 11.41 19.89 -4.99
C ASP A 307 9.93 19.83 -4.60
N LEU A 308 9.63 19.60 -3.33
CA LEU A 308 8.28 19.74 -2.81
C LEU A 308 7.77 21.18 -2.94
N SER A 309 8.60 22.18 -2.62
CA SER A 309 8.25 23.60 -2.80
C SER A 309 7.96 23.96 -4.27
N LYS A 310 8.75 23.41 -5.21
CA LYS A 310 8.46 23.59 -6.65
C LYS A 310 7.12 22.98 -7.05
N ALA A 311 6.84 21.76 -6.57
CA ALA A 311 5.58 21.08 -6.85
C ALA A 311 4.37 21.86 -6.25
N ALA A 312 4.55 22.48 -5.09
CA ALA A 312 3.54 23.34 -4.50
C ALA A 312 3.26 24.57 -5.39
N LEU A 313 4.31 25.23 -5.90
CA LEU A 313 4.16 26.36 -6.82
C LEU A 313 3.50 25.95 -8.16
N GLU A 314 3.76 24.74 -8.65
CA GLU A 314 3.07 24.21 -9.84
C GLU A 314 1.58 24.01 -9.57
N TRP A 315 1.23 23.42 -8.43
CA TRP A 315 -0.15 23.26 -8.01
C TRP A 315 -0.87 24.62 -7.87
N GLU A 316 -0.26 25.57 -7.19
CA GLU A 316 -0.81 26.93 -7.02
C GLU A 316 -1.10 27.63 -8.36
N LYS A 317 -0.25 27.43 -9.38
CA LYS A 317 -0.50 27.97 -10.72
C LYS A 317 -1.73 27.34 -11.36
N ILE A 318 -1.91 26.03 -11.23
CA ILE A 318 -3.08 25.30 -11.74
C ILE A 318 -4.34 25.78 -11.01
N GLU A 319 -4.30 25.84 -9.70
CA GLU A 319 -5.41 26.31 -8.85
C GLU A 319 -5.81 27.74 -9.21
N SER A 320 -4.85 28.65 -9.27
CA SER A 320 -5.07 30.06 -9.67
C SER A 320 -5.65 30.15 -11.08
N LYS A 321 -5.15 29.34 -12.01
CA LYS A 321 -5.67 29.33 -13.39
C LYS A 321 -7.14 28.92 -13.42
N ILE A 322 -7.53 27.86 -12.70
CA ILE A 322 -8.92 27.38 -12.64
C ILE A 322 -9.81 28.47 -12.00
N LYS A 323 -9.41 29.06 -10.87
CA LYS A 323 -10.16 30.11 -10.17
C LYS A 323 -10.43 31.38 -11.02
N ASN A 324 -9.57 31.65 -11.99
CA ASN A 324 -9.73 32.81 -12.87
C ASN A 324 -10.76 32.60 -13.99
N PHE A 325 -11.28 31.38 -14.18
CA PHE A 325 -12.34 31.10 -15.12
C PHE A 325 -13.71 31.25 -14.46
N LYS A 326 -14.65 31.83 -15.19
CA LYS A 326 -16.07 31.90 -14.76
C LYS A 326 -16.81 30.65 -15.19
N LYS A 327 -17.73 30.16 -14.34
CA LYS A 327 -18.64 29.03 -14.65
C LYS A 327 -17.91 27.72 -14.94
N VAL A 328 -16.79 27.47 -14.25
CA VAL A 328 -16.11 26.18 -14.30
C VAL A 328 -17.04 25.07 -13.81
N LYS A 329 -17.00 23.92 -14.48
CA LYS A 329 -17.77 22.72 -14.15
C LYS A 329 -16.86 21.53 -14.04
N ARG A 330 -17.21 20.58 -13.19
CA ARG A 330 -16.58 19.26 -13.14
C ARG A 330 -17.20 18.38 -14.22
N SER A 331 -16.73 18.50 -15.47
CA SER A 331 -17.25 17.77 -16.61
C SER A 331 -16.17 17.47 -17.65
N ASN A 332 -16.31 16.33 -18.31
CA ASN A 332 -15.41 15.88 -19.37
C ASN A 332 -15.88 16.44 -20.73
N ASP A 333 -15.62 17.73 -20.96
CA ASP A 333 -16.08 18.44 -22.16
C ASP A 333 -15.09 18.29 -23.33
N ASN A 334 -13.83 17.99 -23.08
CA ASN A 334 -12.80 17.75 -24.09
C ASN A 334 -12.37 16.28 -24.12
N LYS A 335 -13.10 15.51 -24.92
CA LYS A 335 -12.91 14.04 -25.00
C LYS A 335 -11.51 13.64 -25.44
N PHE A 336 -10.90 14.33 -26.40
CA PHE A 336 -9.56 14.01 -26.88
C PHE A 336 -8.50 14.20 -25.79
N TYR A 337 -8.58 15.28 -25.06
CA TYR A 337 -7.69 15.54 -23.92
C TYR A 337 -7.87 14.51 -22.81
N TYR A 338 -9.12 14.20 -22.45
CA TYR A 338 -9.47 13.18 -21.47
C TYR A 338 -8.89 11.81 -21.86
N GLU A 339 -9.15 11.33 -23.09
CA GLU A 339 -8.67 10.04 -23.56
C GLU A 339 -7.14 9.93 -23.51
N LYS A 340 -6.44 11.02 -23.82
CA LYS A 340 -4.99 11.08 -23.73
C LYS A 340 -4.48 10.88 -22.30
N VAL A 341 -5.13 11.49 -21.30
CA VAL A 341 -4.74 11.35 -19.88
C VAL A 341 -5.10 9.94 -19.38
N ILE A 342 -6.30 9.43 -19.70
CA ILE A 342 -6.71 8.08 -19.28
C ILE A 342 -5.81 7.00 -19.89
N ALA A 343 -5.34 7.17 -21.12
CA ALA A 343 -4.41 6.23 -21.74
C ALA A 343 -3.10 6.13 -20.95
N GLU A 344 -2.54 7.25 -20.48
CA GLU A 344 -1.34 7.24 -19.64
C GLU A 344 -1.61 6.59 -18.27
N LEU A 345 -2.71 6.94 -17.62
CA LEU A 345 -3.08 6.37 -16.32
C LEU A 345 -3.39 4.87 -16.42
N SER A 346 -3.96 4.42 -17.52
CA SER A 346 -4.24 3.01 -17.77
C SER A 346 -2.99 2.19 -18.13
N ASN A 347 -1.85 2.84 -18.33
CA ASN A 347 -0.57 2.21 -18.63
C ASN A 347 0.36 2.31 -17.42
N ASN A 348 0.33 1.31 -16.55
CA ASN A 348 1.16 1.24 -15.34
C ASN A 348 1.00 2.45 -14.39
N LEU A 349 -0.23 2.99 -14.30
CA LEU A 349 -0.52 4.15 -13.47
C LEU A 349 0.49 5.29 -13.70
N ASN A 350 0.74 5.65 -14.94
CA ASN A 350 1.75 6.68 -15.31
C ASN A 350 1.27 8.08 -14.94
N THR A 351 1.11 8.33 -13.63
CA THR A 351 0.66 9.60 -13.07
C THR A 351 1.59 10.76 -13.45
N ALA A 352 2.89 10.50 -13.50
CA ALA A 352 3.88 11.52 -13.87
C ALA A 352 3.57 12.13 -15.24
N LYS A 353 3.28 11.30 -16.25
CA LYS A 353 2.95 11.77 -17.59
C LYS A 353 1.56 12.40 -17.65
N ALA A 354 0.60 11.80 -16.96
CA ALA A 354 -0.76 12.33 -16.84
C ALA A 354 -0.75 13.75 -16.27
N LEU A 355 -0.05 14.00 -15.14
CA LEU A 355 0.08 15.33 -14.54
C LEU A 355 0.82 16.33 -15.43
N GLN A 356 1.85 15.90 -16.17
CA GLN A 356 2.50 16.76 -17.16
C GLN A 356 1.51 17.23 -18.24
N ILE A 357 0.66 16.33 -18.74
CA ILE A 357 -0.37 16.67 -19.74
C ILE A 357 -1.39 17.62 -19.11
N ILE A 358 -1.89 17.31 -17.90
CA ILE A 358 -2.86 18.16 -17.20
C ILE A 358 -2.29 19.56 -16.97
N ASN A 359 -1.07 19.67 -16.46
CA ASN A 359 -0.41 20.96 -16.23
C ASN A 359 -0.32 21.77 -17.52
N ALA A 360 0.24 21.18 -18.59
CA ALA A 360 0.43 21.85 -19.85
C ALA A 360 -0.90 22.35 -20.48
N GLN A 361 -1.94 21.52 -20.42
CA GLN A 361 -3.26 21.86 -20.95
C GLN A 361 -3.93 22.96 -20.09
N THR A 362 -3.92 22.82 -18.76
CA THR A 362 -4.60 23.75 -17.86
C THR A 362 -3.97 25.13 -17.90
N VAL A 363 -2.65 25.22 -17.74
CA VAL A 363 -1.96 26.51 -17.60
C VAL A 363 -2.02 27.33 -18.88
N ASN A 364 -1.91 26.68 -20.06
CA ASN A 364 -1.84 27.38 -21.34
C ASN A 364 -3.20 27.58 -22.03
N SER A 365 -4.28 26.97 -21.55
CA SER A 365 -5.59 27.04 -22.21
C SER A 365 -6.33 28.34 -21.91
N ILE A 366 -7.09 28.79 -22.90
CA ILE A 366 -8.16 29.80 -22.79
C ILE A 366 -9.54 29.17 -23.03
N ASP A 367 -9.59 27.89 -23.33
CA ASP A 367 -10.80 27.15 -23.64
C ASP A 367 -11.41 26.55 -22.36
N ILE A 368 -12.67 26.93 -22.08
CA ILE A 368 -13.40 26.46 -20.89
C ILE A 368 -13.60 24.93 -20.92
N SER A 369 -13.70 24.31 -22.09
CA SER A 369 -13.86 22.85 -22.20
C SER A 369 -12.61 22.11 -21.68
N VAL A 370 -11.44 22.66 -21.94
CA VAL A 370 -10.15 22.15 -21.41
C VAL A 370 -10.09 22.32 -19.91
N ILE A 371 -10.50 23.49 -19.39
CA ILE A 371 -10.48 23.76 -17.94
C ILE A 371 -11.47 22.83 -17.21
N ASN A 372 -12.68 22.65 -17.72
CA ASN A 372 -13.67 21.73 -17.15
C ASN A 372 -13.15 20.31 -17.11
N THR A 373 -12.51 19.85 -18.19
CA THR A 373 -11.91 18.51 -18.26
C THR A 373 -10.71 18.39 -17.32
N SER A 374 -9.91 19.45 -17.13
CA SER A 374 -8.82 19.46 -16.15
C SER A 374 -9.35 19.30 -14.73
N VAL A 375 -10.41 20.03 -14.38
CA VAL A 375 -11.08 19.92 -13.08
C VAL A 375 -11.62 18.50 -12.86
N TYR A 376 -12.26 17.91 -13.86
CA TYR A 376 -12.74 16.52 -13.81
C TYR A 376 -11.60 15.54 -13.54
N LEU A 377 -10.49 15.64 -14.29
CA LEU A 377 -9.34 14.75 -14.17
C LEU A 377 -8.60 14.91 -12.83
N LEU A 378 -8.49 16.12 -12.33
CA LEU A 378 -7.87 16.39 -11.03
C LEU A 378 -8.71 15.80 -9.89
N ASP A 379 -10.03 15.99 -9.92
CA ASP A 379 -10.96 15.39 -8.95
C ASP A 379 -10.89 13.86 -9.01
N MET A 380 -10.93 13.29 -10.20
CA MET A 380 -10.76 11.86 -10.42
C MET A 380 -9.44 11.34 -9.85
N LEU A 381 -8.36 12.12 -9.89
CA LEU A 381 -7.06 11.79 -9.26
C LEU A 381 -7.01 12.13 -7.76
N GLY A 382 -8.12 12.55 -7.14
CA GLY A 382 -8.25 12.78 -5.70
C GLY A 382 -7.71 14.12 -5.22
N PHE A 383 -7.55 15.10 -6.10
CA PHE A 383 -7.34 16.48 -5.69
C PHE A 383 -8.67 17.08 -5.22
N ASN A 384 -8.66 17.73 -4.06
CA ASN A 384 -9.87 18.40 -3.57
C ASN A 384 -10.06 19.71 -4.33
N ILE A 385 -11.03 19.70 -5.24
CA ILE A 385 -11.31 20.84 -6.12
C ILE A 385 -12.52 21.67 -5.65
N GLU A 386 -13.24 21.28 -4.61
CA GLU A 386 -14.46 21.96 -4.15
C GLU A 386 -14.22 23.43 -3.75
N ASN A 387 -13.02 23.72 -3.25
CA ASN A 387 -12.61 25.06 -2.89
C ASN A 387 -12.04 25.88 -4.06
N ILE A 388 -11.99 25.29 -5.26
CA ILE A 388 -11.36 25.88 -6.43
C ILE A 388 -12.38 26.32 -7.47
N ILE A 389 -13.55 25.65 -7.53
CA ILE A 389 -14.64 25.92 -8.48
C ILE A 389 -15.79 26.69 -7.87
#